data_35c141215fe8576e64d1b7eecc80b200
#
_entry.id   35c141215fe8576e64d1b7eecc80b200
#
_cell.length_a   1.000
_cell.length_b   1.000
_cell.length_c   1.000
_cell.angle_alpha   90.00
_cell.angle_beta   90.00
_cell.angle_gamma   90.00
#
_symmetry.space_group_name_H-M   'P 1'
#
loop_
_entity.id
_entity.type
_entity.pdbx_description
1 polymer ?
#
loop_
_entity_poly.entity_id
_entity_poly.type
_entity_poly.pdbx_seq_one_letter_code
_entity_poly.pdbx_strand_id
1 'polypeptide(L)'
;SSDLRNIGTSVYGIRTPIIKEGDDLIQIVVDSVLKATKNHKIEIKNRDVIGITEAVVSICQHNYVTLENIVKEIQNKYGDKEIGLIFPILSRNRFSMILKAVTMACENVHILFSYPSDEVGNHIIDPKMVEESRVNPYSDSFGEKKFRKLFGYSFKHEFTGIDYIEYYKSFGERVKVYFSNNPKYILKFTRNVLCCDIHTRNITKKKMIEGGANVVFGLDDICSRKNSKTGYNKDY
;
A
#
# COMPACT_ATOMS: atom_id res chain seq x y z
N SER A 1 -9.44 26.19 -36.15
CA SER A 1 -10.65 25.51 -35.68
C SER A 1 -10.33 24.86 -34.33
N SER A 2 -10.92 25.39 -33.28
CA SER A 2 -10.87 24.75 -31.96
C SER A 2 -11.69 23.47 -32.06
N ASP A 3 -11.01 22.34 -32.16
CA ASP A 3 -11.61 21.01 -32.07
C ASP A 3 -12.12 20.84 -30.64
N LEU A 4 -13.36 21.27 -30.41
CA LEU A 4 -14.04 21.08 -29.15
C LEU A 4 -14.33 19.58 -29.00
N ARG A 5 -13.44 18.87 -28.33
CA ARG A 5 -13.67 17.48 -27.95
C ARG A 5 -14.77 17.44 -26.91
N ASN A 6 -15.98 17.12 -27.34
CA ASN A 6 -17.14 16.98 -26.45
C ASN A 6 -17.11 15.68 -25.65
N ILE A 7 -16.23 14.73 -26.01
CA ILE A 7 -16.07 13.45 -25.34
C ILE A 7 -14.63 13.35 -24.81
N GLY A 8 -14.49 13.08 -23.52
CA GLY A 8 -13.21 12.86 -22.87
C GLY A 8 -12.65 11.44 -23.11
N THR A 9 -11.87 10.94 -22.17
CA THR A 9 -11.32 9.58 -22.22
C THR A 9 -12.42 8.54 -21.99
N SER A 10 -12.50 7.56 -22.88
CA SER A 10 -13.34 6.36 -22.69
C SER A 10 -12.49 5.22 -22.18
N VAL A 11 -13.00 4.44 -21.23
CA VAL A 11 -12.31 3.27 -20.68
C VAL A 11 -13.21 2.05 -20.80
N TYR A 12 -12.67 0.95 -21.30
CA TYR A 12 -13.37 -0.32 -21.46
C TYR A 12 -12.72 -1.40 -20.60
N GLY A 13 -13.50 -2.01 -19.72
CA GLY A 13 -13.08 -3.20 -19.00
C GLY A 13 -13.24 -4.44 -19.86
N ILE A 14 -12.13 -5.08 -20.26
CA ILE A 14 -12.15 -6.28 -21.09
C ILE A 14 -12.04 -7.53 -20.23
N ARG A 15 -12.97 -8.46 -20.37
CA ARG A 15 -12.95 -9.75 -19.70
C ARG A 15 -12.01 -10.69 -20.42
N THR A 16 -11.10 -11.30 -19.70
CA THR A 16 -10.21 -12.37 -20.16
C THR A 16 -10.67 -13.72 -19.60
N PRO A 17 -10.18 -14.85 -20.13
CA PRO A 17 -10.20 -16.11 -19.40
C PRO A 17 -9.55 -15.97 -18.02
N ILE A 18 -9.75 -16.97 -17.15
CA ILE A 18 -9.02 -17.03 -15.87
C ILE A 18 -7.55 -17.27 -16.19
N ILE A 19 -6.71 -16.31 -15.79
CA ILE A 19 -5.28 -16.35 -16.05
C ILE A 19 -4.60 -17.15 -14.95
N LYS A 20 -3.72 -18.06 -15.33
CA LYS A 20 -3.00 -18.98 -14.46
C LYS A 20 -1.49 -18.82 -14.65
N GLU A 21 -0.75 -19.41 -13.74
CA GLU A 21 0.70 -19.53 -13.85
C GLU A 21 1.11 -20.23 -15.15
N GLY A 22 2.10 -19.66 -15.83
CA GLY A 22 2.63 -20.18 -17.08
C GLY A 22 1.78 -19.92 -18.33
N ASP A 23 0.63 -19.22 -18.19
CA ASP A 23 -0.17 -18.82 -19.34
C ASP A 23 0.57 -17.79 -20.21
N ASP A 24 0.37 -17.86 -21.53
CA ASP A 24 0.83 -16.82 -22.45
C ASP A 24 -0.04 -15.57 -22.29
N LEU A 25 0.36 -14.69 -21.38
CA LEU A 25 -0.36 -13.46 -21.10
C LEU A 25 -0.50 -12.56 -22.33
N ILE A 26 0.54 -12.50 -23.18
CA ILE A 26 0.52 -11.64 -24.36
C ILE A 26 -0.56 -12.12 -25.32
N GLN A 27 -0.58 -13.41 -25.61
CA GLN A 27 -1.59 -14.01 -26.51
C GLN A 27 -3.01 -13.85 -25.95
N ILE A 28 -3.20 -14.11 -24.66
CA ILE A 28 -4.51 -13.95 -24.00
C ILE A 28 -5.01 -12.51 -24.09
N VAL A 29 -4.14 -11.54 -23.87
CA VAL A 29 -4.51 -10.11 -23.94
C VAL A 29 -4.87 -9.72 -25.37
N VAL A 30 -4.04 -10.10 -26.35
CA VAL A 30 -4.27 -9.79 -27.77
C VAL A 30 -5.61 -10.38 -28.23
N ASP A 31 -5.84 -11.65 -27.97
CA ASP A 31 -7.08 -12.33 -28.38
C ASP A 31 -8.32 -11.73 -27.71
N SER A 32 -8.22 -11.41 -26.42
CA SER A 32 -9.32 -10.80 -25.67
C SER A 32 -9.67 -9.41 -26.18
N VAL A 33 -8.67 -8.59 -26.46
CA VAL A 33 -8.84 -7.24 -27.02
C VAL A 33 -9.45 -7.31 -28.41
N LEU A 34 -8.89 -8.11 -29.32
CA LEU A 34 -9.40 -8.24 -30.68
C LEU A 34 -10.83 -8.81 -30.72
N LYS A 35 -11.14 -9.78 -29.86
CA LYS A 35 -12.48 -10.32 -29.73
C LYS A 35 -13.47 -9.27 -29.22
N ALA A 36 -13.10 -8.52 -28.18
CA ALA A 36 -13.96 -7.50 -27.62
C ALA A 36 -14.22 -6.36 -28.61
N THR A 37 -13.18 -5.85 -29.27
CA THR A 37 -13.30 -4.77 -30.26
C THR A 37 -14.17 -5.16 -31.45
N LYS A 38 -13.99 -6.40 -31.97
CA LYS A 38 -14.82 -6.95 -33.05
C LYS A 38 -16.30 -7.06 -32.63
N ASN A 39 -16.57 -7.66 -31.48
CA ASN A 39 -17.93 -7.92 -31.02
C ASN A 39 -18.71 -6.63 -30.68
N HIS A 40 -18.02 -5.62 -30.18
CA HIS A 40 -18.63 -4.35 -29.77
C HIS A 40 -18.41 -3.21 -30.76
N LYS A 41 -17.85 -3.51 -31.94
CA LYS A 41 -17.56 -2.51 -33.00
C LYS A 41 -16.75 -1.31 -32.50
N ILE A 42 -15.78 -1.58 -31.63
CA ILE A 42 -14.84 -0.60 -31.11
C ILE A 42 -13.65 -0.51 -32.08
N GLU A 43 -13.39 0.66 -32.60
CA GLU A 43 -12.24 0.92 -33.45
C GLU A 43 -10.99 1.21 -32.58
N ILE A 44 -9.91 0.42 -32.80
CA ILE A 44 -8.61 0.69 -32.17
C ILE A 44 -7.94 1.84 -32.92
N LYS A 45 -7.52 2.87 -32.21
CA LYS A 45 -6.94 4.09 -32.76
C LYS A 45 -5.49 4.27 -32.31
N ASN A 46 -4.77 5.08 -33.06
CA ASN A 46 -3.45 5.53 -32.61
C ASN A 46 -3.54 6.21 -31.24
N ARG A 47 -2.62 5.86 -30.34
CA ARG A 47 -2.54 6.31 -28.93
C ARG A 47 -3.54 5.69 -27.97
N ASP A 48 -4.29 4.68 -28.39
CA ASP A 48 -5.01 3.85 -27.42
C ASP A 48 -4.03 3.12 -26.50
N VAL A 49 -4.40 2.99 -25.24
CA VAL A 49 -3.56 2.38 -24.21
C VAL A 49 -4.23 1.11 -23.70
N ILE A 50 -3.51 0.01 -23.74
CA ILE A 50 -3.92 -1.26 -23.12
C ILE A 50 -3.24 -1.36 -21.77
N GLY A 51 -4.03 -1.34 -20.69
CA GLY A 51 -3.55 -1.49 -19.32
C GLY A 51 -3.69 -2.91 -18.83
N ILE A 52 -2.60 -3.49 -18.32
CA ILE A 52 -2.59 -4.80 -17.67
C ILE A 52 -2.19 -4.60 -16.22
N THR A 53 -2.91 -5.20 -15.27
CA THR A 53 -2.60 -5.04 -13.86
C THR A 53 -1.36 -5.84 -13.48
N GLU A 54 -0.56 -5.29 -12.58
CA GLU A 54 0.64 -5.94 -12.03
C GLU A 54 0.33 -7.34 -11.45
N ALA A 55 -0.80 -7.49 -10.77
CA ALA A 55 -1.20 -8.77 -10.19
C ALA A 55 -1.34 -9.89 -11.23
N VAL A 56 -1.89 -9.57 -12.40
CA VAL A 56 -2.05 -10.54 -13.51
C VAL A 56 -0.69 -10.94 -14.07
N VAL A 57 0.20 -9.97 -14.26
CA VAL A 57 1.58 -10.21 -14.71
C VAL A 57 2.31 -11.12 -13.71
N SER A 58 2.22 -10.81 -12.42
CA SER A 58 2.85 -11.60 -11.35
C SER A 58 2.34 -13.05 -11.30
N ILE A 59 1.04 -13.27 -11.53
CA ILE A 59 0.46 -14.62 -11.58
C ILE A 59 1.07 -15.41 -12.75
N CYS A 60 1.07 -14.87 -13.97
CA CYS A 60 1.62 -15.53 -15.14
C CYS A 60 3.11 -15.87 -14.99
N GLN A 61 3.85 -14.96 -14.36
CA GLN A 61 5.28 -15.10 -14.14
C GLN A 61 5.64 -15.91 -12.89
N HIS A 62 4.67 -16.50 -12.19
CA HIS A 62 4.90 -17.19 -10.92
C HIS A 62 5.72 -16.33 -9.94
N ASN A 63 5.47 -15.04 -9.92
CA ASN A 63 6.28 -14.08 -9.15
C ASN A 63 5.73 -13.93 -7.73
N TYR A 64 5.98 -14.93 -6.90
CA TYR A 64 5.51 -15.02 -5.53
C TYR A 64 6.63 -14.91 -4.52
N VAL A 65 6.27 -14.48 -3.33
CA VAL A 65 7.15 -14.47 -2.16
C VAL A 65 6.42 -15.12 -0.99
N THR A 66 7.11 -15.96 -0.23
CA THR A 66 6.53 -16.56 0.97
C THR A 66 6.60 -15.60 2.16
N LEU A 67 5.73 -15.83 3.14
CA LEU A 67 5.74 -15.06 4.38
C LEU A 67 7.10 -15.15 5.09
N GLU A 68 7.69 -16.34 5.10
CA GLU A 68 9.00 -16.62 5.70
C GLU A 68 10.12 -15.85 5.00
N ASN A 69 10.06 -15.68 3.68
CA ASN A 69 11.03 -14.89 2.94
C ASN A 69 10.94 -13.40 3.31
N ILE A 70 9.71 -12.88 3.47
CA ILE A 70 9.52 -11.50 3.93
C ILE A 70 10.06 -11.33 5.35
N VAL A 71 9.79 -12.27 6.26
CA VAL A 71 10.32 -12.25 7.63
C VAL A 71 11.85 -12.18 7.62
N LYS A 72 12.50 -13.07 6.89
CA LYS A 72 13.98 -13.11 6.79
C LYS A 72 14.54 -11.83 6.18
N GLU A 73 13.89 -11.30 5.15
CA GLU A 73 14.30 -10.06 4.51
C GLU A 73 14.20 -8.86 5.46
N ILE A 74 13.12 -8.77 6.23
CA ILE A 74 12.94 -7.73 7.26
C ILE A 74 14.03 -7.87 8.33
N GLN A 75 14.29 -9.06 8.85
CA GLN A 75 15.31 -9.30 9.84
C GLN A 75 16.71 -8.94 9.33
N ASN A 76 17.03 -9.29 8.08
CA ASN A 76 18.32 -8.95 7.46
C ASN A 76 18.51 -7.43 7.30
N LYS A 77 17.46 -6.67 7.03
CA LYS A 77 17.53 -5.22 6.80
C LYS A 77 17.46 -4.40 8.09
N TYR A 78 16.66 -4.84 9.05
CA TYR A 78 16.29 -4.05 10.24
C TYR A 78 16.75 -4.67 11.57
N GLY A 79 17.11 -5.96 11.56
CA GLY A 79 17.24 -6.73 12.80
C GLY A 79 15.87 -7.16 13.34
N ASP A 80 15.84 -7.58 14.61
CA ASP A 80 14.67 -8.19 15.25
C ASP A 80 13.98 -7.29 16.29
N LYS A 81 14.55 -6.12 16.63
CA LYS A 81 14.09 -5.31 17.77
C LYS A 81 12.90 -4.42 17.48
N GLU A 82 13.06 -3.49 16.53
CA GLU A 82 12.02 -2.50 16.29
C GLU A 82 11.99 -1.96 14.85
N ILE A 83 10.79 -1.65 14.39
CA ILE A 83 10.55 -1.08 13.07
C ILE A 83 9.38 -0.09 13.10
N GLY A 84 9.48 0.98 12.30
CA GLY A 84 8.42 1.94 12.04
C GLY A 84 7.83 1.75 10.64
N LEU A 85 6.53 1.56 10.54
CA LEU A 85 5.79 1.46 9.29
C LEU A 85 5.11 2.79 9.01
N ILE A 86 5.41 3.41 7.87
CA ILE A 86 4.92 4.74 7.52
C ILE A 86 3.87 4.63 6.43
N PHE A 87 2.65 5.10 6.72
CA PHE A 87 1.53 5.20 5.79
C PHE A 87 1.17 3.88 5.10
N PRO A 88 0.81 2.84 5.87
CA PRO A 88 0.34 1.59 5.31
C PRO A 88 -0.94 1.81 4.49
N ILE A 89 -1.14 0.95 3.49
CA ILE A 89 -2.28 1.00 2.58
C ILE A 89 -3.52 0.49 3.29
N LEU A 90 -4.54 1.34 3.46
CA LEU A 90 -5.78 1.02 4.17
C LEU A 90 -6.95 0.69 3.23
N SER A 91 -6.99 1.28 2.02
CA SER A 91 -8.08 1.08 1.05
C SER A 91 -8.26 -0.38 0.62
N ARG A 92 -7.22 -1.19 0.76
CA ARG A 92 -7.21 -2.61 0.45
C ARG A 92 -6.47 -3.37 1.54
N ASN A 93 -7.08 -4.41 2.07
CA ASN A 93 -6.50 -5.20 3.16
C ASN A 93 -5.27 -6.04 2.78
N ARG A 94 -4.54 -5.67 1.73
CA ARG A 94 -3.34 -6.37 1.27
C ARG A 94 -2.15 -6.18 2.20
N PHE A 95 -2.10 -5.05 2.89
CA PHE A 95 -1.00 -4.76 3.81
C PHE A 95 -0.97 -5.70 5.01
N SER A 96 -2.08 -6.32 5.36
CA SER A 96 -2.16 -7.25 6.51
C SER A 96 -1.18 -8.42 6.44
N MET A 97 -0.93 -8.96 5.24
CA MET A 97 0.04 -10.05 5.05
C MET A 97 1.48 -9.57 5.29
N ILE A 98 1.80 -8.36 4.84
CA ILE A 98 3.10 -7.74 5.08
C ILE A 98 3.25 -7.42 6.57
N LEU A 99 2.21 -6.87 7.20
CA LEU A 99 2.20 -6.59 8.63
C LEU A 99 2.42 -7.87 9.46
N LYS A 100 1.77 -8.97 9.07
CA LYS A 100 2.00 -10.27 9.71
C LYS A 100 3.46 -10.69 9.66
N ALA A 101 4.11 -10.56 8.50
CA ALA A 101 5.54 -10.86 8.38
C ALA A 101 6.40 -9.93 9.25
N VAL A 102 6.08 -8.63 9.28
CA VAL A 102 6.81 -7.64 10.09
C VAL A 102 6.68 -7.95 11.58
N THR A 103 5.48 -8.30 12.07
CA THR A 103 5.25 -8.64 13.49
C THR A 103 5.90 -9.98 13.89
N MET A 104 6.14 -10.87 12.93
CA MET A 104 6.94 -12.09 13.15
C MET A 104 8.45 -11.80 13.13
N ALA A 105 8.86 -10.77 12.43
CA ALA A 105 10.28 -10.40 12.27
C ALA A 105 10.82 -9.54 13.40
N CYS A 106 10.00 -8.62 13.94
CA CYS A 106 10.42 -7.59 14.90
C CYS A 106 9.58 -7.64 16.17
N GLU A 107 10.25 -7.41 17.31
CA GLU A 107 9.58 -7.40 18.61
C GLU A 107 8.62 -6.22 18.79
N ASN A 108 9.03 -5.04 18.36
CA ASN A 108 8.23 -3.80 18.50
C ASN A 108 7.92 -3.23 17.12
N VAL A 109 6.64 -2.97 16.86
CA VAL A 109 6.17 -2.41 15.59
C VAL A 109 5.42 -1.12 15.84
N HIS A 110 5.91 -0.03 15.27
CA HIS A 110 5.33 1.30 15.34
C HIS A 110 4.66 1.63 14.01
N ILE A 111 3.35 1.86 14.00
CA ILE A 111 2.59 2.14 12.77
C ILE A 111 2.14 3.59 12.77
N LEU A 112 2.50 4.33 11.74
CA LEU A 112 2.07 5.70 11.52
C LEU A 112 1.01 5.74 10.42
N PHE A 113 -0.23 6.02 10.78
CA PHE A 113 -1.30 6.29 9.83
C PHE A 113 -1.32 7.75 9.41
N SER A 114 -1.65 8.00 8.13
CA SER A 114 -2.15 9.31 7.71
C SER A 114 -3.59 9.50 8.21
N TYR A 115 -4.06 10.75 8.26
CA TYR A 115 -5.43 11.12 8.57
C TYR A 115 -5.74 12.49 7.96
N PRO A 116 -6.98 12.90 7.72
CA PRO A 116 -8.24 12.23 8.06
C PRO A 116 -8.70 11.20 7.02
N SER A 117 -7.93 10.99 5.94
CA SER A 117 -8.28 10.09 4.86
C SER A 117 -7.18 9.07 4.59
N ASP A 118 -7.54 7.98 3.92
CA ASP A 118 -6.60 6.99 3.42
C ASP A 118 -5.84 7.50 2.18
N GLU A 119 -5.01 6.65 1.57
CA GLU A 119 -4.14 6.98 0.43
C GLU A 119 -4.89 7.24 -0.89
N VAL A 120 -6.19 6.93 -0.95
CA VAL A 120 -7.05 7.17 -2.12
C VAL A 120 -8.18 8.16 -1.83
N GLY A 121 -8.17 8.78 -0.65
CA GLY A 121 -9.10 9.84 -0.27
C GLY A 121 -10.38 9.40 0.44
N ASN A 122 -10.53 8.11 0.78
CA ASN A 122 -11.65 7.68 1.62
C ASN A 122 -11.46 8.19 3.04
N HIS A 123 -12.52 8.75 3.62
CA HIS A 123 -12.46 9.25 4.97
C HIS A 123 -12.30 8.12 5.99
N ILE A 124 -11.31 8.24 6.85
CA ILE A 124 -11.11 7.39 8.02
C ILE A 124 -11.61 8.06 9.30
N ILE A 125 -11.93 9.35 9.23
CA ILE A 125 -12.58 10.15 10.26
C ILE A 125 -13.65 10.98 9.59
N ASP A 126 -14.83 11.07 10.20
CA ASP A 126 -15.89 11.95 9.72
C ASP A 126 -15.37 13.40 9.62
N PRO A 127 -15.48 14.06 8.46
CA PRO A 127 -15.04 15.43 8.27
C PRO A 127 -15.60 16.41 9.31
N LYS A 128 -16.84 16.23 9.76
CA LYS A 128 -17.47 17.04 10.82
C LYS A 128 -16.73 16.90 12.13
N MET A 129 -16.31 15.70 12.51
CA MET A 129 -15.54 15.47 13.73
C MET A 129 -14.17 16.14 13.65
N VAL A 130 -13.53 16.17 12.47
CA VAL A 130 -12.27 16.88 12.28
C VAL A 130 -12.45 18.38 12.50
N GLU A 131 -13.49 18.98 11.91
CA GLU A 131 -13.82 20.40 12.07
C GLU A 131 -14.14 20.76 13.53
N GLU A 132 -15.00 20.00 14.19
CA GLU A 132 -15.41 20.21 15.58
C GLU A 132 -14.23 20.04 16.56
N SER A 133 -13.30 19.15 16.28
CA SER A 133 -12.13 18.87 17.13
C SER A 133 -11.10 20.00 17.13
N ARG A 134 -11.17 20.93 16.17
CA ARG A 134 -10.17 21.98 15.92
C ARG A 134 -8.75 21.44 15.69
N VAL A 135 -8.64 20.19 15.26
CA VAL A 135 -7.38 19.57 14.92
C VAL A 135 -6.92 20.06 13.54
N ASN A 136 -5.63 20.37 13.43
CA ASN A 136 -5.03 20.69 12.14
C ASN A 136 -4.29 19.46 11.59
N PRO A 137 -4.82 18.77 10.55
CA PRO A 137 -4.19 17.59 9.98
C PRO A 137 -2.78 17.84 9.42
N TYR A 138 -2.43 19.08 9.09
CA TYR A 138 -1.11 19.42 8.55
C TYR A 138 -0.01 19.50 9.63
N SER A 139 -0.37 19.76 10.87
CA SER A 139 0.60 19.99 11.97
C SER A 139 0.47 19.01 13.12
N ASP A 140 -0.74 18.53 13.39
CA ASP A 140 -1.01 17.78 14.60
C ASP A 140 -0.69 16.31 14.45
N SER A 141 -0.23 15.72 15.55
CA SER A 141 0.18 14.32 15.61
C SER A 141 -0.24 13.71 16.94
N PHE A 142 -0.67 12.46 16.90
CA PHE A 142 -1.26 11.78 18.05
C PHE A 142 -0.77 10.35 18.21
N GLY A 143 -0.68 9.90 19.46
CA GLY A 143 -0.78 8.47 19.77
C GLY A 143 -2.25 8.02 19.83
N GLU A 144 -2.48 6.71 19.80
CA GLU A 144 -3.81 6.09 19.81
C GLU A 144 -4.74 6.67 20.91
N LYS A 145 -4.26 6.76 22.13
CA LYS A 145 -5.09 7.24 23.26
C LYS A 145 -5.67 8.65 23.04
N LYS A 146 -4.86 9.59 22.53
CA LYS A 146 -5.32 10.95 22.23
C LYS A 146 -6.23 10.96 21.02
N PHE A 147 -5.93 10.16 20.01
CA PHE A 147 -6.75 10.00 18.81
C PHE A 147 -8.16 9.52 19.16
N ARG A 148 -8.27 8.43 19.94
CA ARG A 148 -9.58 7.91 20.40
C ARG A 148 -10.36 8.89 21.27
N LYS A 149 -9.69 9.70 22.08
CA LYS A 149 -10.34 10.75 22.87
C LYS A 149 -10.96 11.84 22.00
N LEU A 150 -10.31 12.16 20.87
CA LEU A 150 -10.78 13.21 19.95
C LEU A 150 -11.86 12.72 19.00
N PHE A 151 -11.72 11.51 18.46
CA PHE A 151 -12.53 11.00 17.36
C PHE A 151 -13.37 9.78 17.71
N GLY A 152 -13.37 9.34 18.97
CA GLY A 152 -14.16 8.21 19.45
C GLY A 152 -13.42 6.88 19.44
N TYR A 153 -14.05 5.89 20.05
CA TYR A 153 -13.45 4.58 20.25
C TYR A 153 -13.75 3.60 19.11
N SER A 154 -14.79 3.84 18.32
CA SER A 154 -15.12 3.06 17.13
C SER A 154 -14.53 3.72 15.90
N PHE A 155 -13.42 3.20 15.42
CA PHE A 155 -12.69 3.72 14.28
C PHE A 155 -12.81 2.75 13.10
N LYS A 156 -13.95 2.81 12.40
CA LYS A 156 -14.20 1.97 11.23
C LYS A 156 -13.97 2.73 9.95
N HIS A 157 -13.10 2.19 9.12
CA HIS A 157 -12.86 2.71 7.77
C HIS A 157 -14.15 2.66 6.95
N GLU A 158 -14.53 3.77 6.33
CA GLU A 158 -15.80 3.93 5.63
C GLU A 158 -16.02 2.87 4.54
N PHE A 159 -15.01 2.61 3.74
CA PHE A 159 -15.09 1.69 2.61
C PHE A 159 -15.00 0.21 3.01
N THR A 160 -14.07 -0.14 3.92
CA THR A 160 -13.82 -1.55 4.28
C THR A 160 -14.62 -2.00 5.51
N GLY A 161 -15.14 -1.08 6.32
CA GLY A 161 -15.81 -1.36 7.58
C GLY A 161 -14.88 -1.88 8.69
N ILE A 162 -13.57 -1.92 8.45
CA ILE A 162 -12.57 -2.46 9.38
C ILE A 162 -12.10 -1.36 10.33
N ASP A 163 -12.06 -1.65 11.64
CA ASP A 163 -11.28 -0.86 12.60
C ASP A 163 -9.80 -1.23 12.46
N TYR A 164 -9.04 -0.44 11.71
CA TYR A 164 -7.63 -0.73 11.43
C TYR A 164 -6.73 -0.61 12.66
N ILE A 165 -7.12 0.14 13.68
CA ILE A 165 -6.37 0.19 14.94
C ILE A 165 -6.42 -1.17 15.61
N GLU A 166 -7.65 -1.67 15.87
CA GLU A 166 -7.84 -2.97 16.50
C GLU A 166 -7.31 -4.11 15.65
N TYR A 167 -7.60 -4.05 14.35
CA TYR A 167 -7.15 -5.07 13.42
C TYR A 167 -5.62 -5.18 13.35
N TYR A 168 -4.90 -4.06 13.24
CA TYR A 168 -3.44 -4.11 13.15
C TYR A 168 -2.79 -4.46 14.49
N LYS A 169 -3.39 -4.05 15.61
CA LYS A 169 -2.94 -4.46 16.94
C LYS A 169 -3.15 -5.94 17.20
N SER A 170 -4.14 -6.57 16.55
CA SER A 170 -4.38 -8.01 16.72
C SER A 170 -3.26 -8.90 16.17
N PHE A 171 -2.35 -8.36 15.33
CA PHE A 171 -1.20 -9.10 14.83
C PHE A 171 -0.05 -9.26 15.83
N GLY A 172 -0.03 -8.47 16.92
CA GLY A 172 0.99 -8.59 17.94
C GLY A 172 0.78 -7.65 19.13
N GLU A 173 1.10 -8.11 20.34
CA GLU A 173 0.91 -7.34 21.58
C GLU A 173 1.73 -6.04 21.65
N ARG A 174 2.84 -5.97 20.90
CA ARG A 174 3.76 -4.83 20.86
C ARG A 174 3.58 -3.95 19.63
N VAL A 175 2.42 -4.03 18.98
CA VAL A 175 2.05 -3.12 17.91
C VAL A 175 1.48 -1.83 18.49
N LYS A 176 2.07 -0.70 18.14
CA LYS A 176 1.66 0.64 18.57
C LYS A 176 1.27 1.49 17.38
N VAL A 177 0.17 2.23 17.50
CA VAL A 177 -0.41 3.01 16.41
C VAL A 177 -0.32 4.51 16.72
N TYR A 178 0.00 5.28 15.70
CA TYR A 178 0.11 6.74 15.73
C TYR A 178 -0.54 7.36 14.49
N PHE A 179 -0.87 8.64 14.56
CA PHE A 179 -1.51 9.41 13.50
C PHE A 179 -0.76 10.70 13.24
N SER A 180 -0.32 10.92 12.03
CA SER A 180 0.32 12.14 11.58
C SER A 180 0.46 12.14 10.07
N ASN A 181 0.34 13.31 9.43
CA ASN A 181 0.71 13.51 8.03
C ASN A 181 2.19 13.96 7.88
N ASN A 182 2.88 14.16 8.99
CA ASN A 182 4.32 14.33 8.98
C ASN A 182 5.03 13.00 9.25
N PRO A 183 5.66 12.36 8.25
CA PRO A 183 6.31 11.06 8.43
C PRO A 183 7.44 11.08 9.45
N LYS A 184 8.08 12.26 9.68
CA LYS A 184 9.14 12.39 10.70
C LYS A 184 8.65 12.16 12.14
N TYR A 185 7.33 12.16 12.37
CA TYR A 185 6.79 11.88 13.70
C TYR A 185 7.17 10.49 14.23
N ILE A 186 7.32 9.50 13.35
CA ILE A 186 7.73 8.14 13.70
C ILE A 186 9.13 8.07 14.33
N LEU A 187 10.01 9.04 14.00
CA LEU A 187 11.40 9.10 14.49
C LEU A 187 11.50 9.35 16.00
N LYS A 188 10.40 9.73 16.65
CA LYS A 188 10.30 9.80 18.10
C LYS A 188 10.31 8.44 18.77
N PHE A 189 10.05 7.38 18.03
CA PHE A 189 9.87 6.02 18.54
C PHE A 189 10.92 5.06 18.02
N THR A 190 11.25 5.15 16.73
CA THR A 190 12.29 4.32 16.11
C THR A 190 12.95 5.06 14.95
N ARG A 191 14.20 4.72 14.65
CA ARG A 191 14.94 5.24 13.49
C ARG A 191 15.06 4.22 12.36
N ASN A 192 14.45 3.04 12.51
CA ASN A 192 14.40 2.00 11.50
C ASN A 192 13.02 2.03 10.84
N VAL A 193 12.92 2.45 9.58
CA VAL A 193 11.62 2.77 8.98
C VAL A 193 11.41 2.10 7.63
N LEU A 194 10.22 1.56 7.44
CA LEU A 194 9.70 1.04 6.18
C LEU A 194 8.62 1.99 5.67
N CYS A 195 8.88 2.63 4.52
CA CYS A 195 7.93 3.49 3.84
C CYS A 195 6.92 2.65 3.05
N CYS A 196 5.66 2.69 3.45
CA CYS A 196 4.60 1.83 2.93
C CYS A 196 3.64 2.55 1.99
N ASP A 197 3.73 3.87 1.86
CA ASP A 197 2.90 4.69 0.99
C ASP A 197 3.08 4.32 -0.49
N ILE A 198 2.02 4.48 -1.30
CA ILE A 198 2.02 4.10 -2.71
C ILE A 198 2.55 5.23 -3.58
N HIS A 199 1.98 6.43 -3.44
CA HIS A 199 2.15 7.51 -4.42
C HIS A 199 3.40 8.35 -4.20
N THR A 200 3.87 8.46 -2.95
CA THR A 200 4.94 9.39 -2.56
C THR A 200 6.11 8.71 -1.87
N ARG A 201 6.25 7.40 -2.00
CA ARG A 201 7.25 6.59 -1.27
C ARG A 201 8.68 7.14 -1.38
N ASN A 202 9.12 7.54 -2.56
CA ASN A 202 10.46 8.10 -2.74
C ASN A 202 10.64 9.43 -2.02
N ILE A 203 9.59 10.26 -1.97
CA ILE A 203 9.60 11.52 -1.22
C ILE A 203 9.63 11.22 0.29
N THR A 204 8.85 10.25 0.74
CA THR A 204 8.84 9.81 2.13
C THR A 204 10.19 9.24 2.54
N LYS A 205 10.81 8.36 1.75
CA LYS A 205 12.17 7.84 1.99
C LYS A 205 13.18 8.99 2.16
N LYS A 206 13.17 9.96 1.25
CA LYS A 206 14.06 11.12 1.32
C LYS A 206 13.85 11.93 2.61
N LYS A 207 12.60 12.23 2.96
CA LYS A 207 12.27 12.93 4.22
C LYS A 207 12.74 12.19 5.46
N MET A 208 12.71 10.85 5.44
CA MET A 208 13.18 10.04 6.57
C MET A 208 14.69 10.07 6.69
N ILE A 209 15.44 9.97 5.59
CA ILE A 209 16.90 10.09 5.56
C ILE A 209 17.30 11.47 6.07
N GLU A 210 16.70 12.55 5.55
CA GLU A 210 16.93 13.91 6.00
C GLU A 210 16.53 14.14 7.46
N GLY A 211 15.59 13.36 7.98
CA GLY A 211 15.17 13.40 9.38
C GLY A 211 16.09 12.65 10.35
N GLY A 212 17.12 11.96 9.84
CA GLY A 212 18.08 11.22 10.65
C GLY A 212 17.63 9.79 10.99
N ALA A 213 16.82 9.16 10.14
CA ALA A 213 16.57 7.72 10.23
C ALA A 213 17.86 6.93 9.96
N ASN A 214 18.05 5.80 10.65
CA ASN A 214 19.24 4.95 10.50
C ASN A 214 19.08 3.99 9.31
N VAL A 215 17.92 3.34 9.22
CA VAL A 215 17.60 2.38 8.16
C VAL A 215 16.30 2.81 7.49
N VAL A 216 16.34 3.02 6.18
CA VAL A 216 15.19 3.48 5.39
C VAL A 216 15.05 2.62 4.15
N PHE A 217 13.95 1.88 4.08
CA PHE A 217 13.56 1.15 2.87
C PHE A 217 12.09 1.46 2.54
N GLY A 218 11.69 1.19 1.31
CA GLY A 218 10.30 1.18 0.88
C GLY A 218 9.79 -0.25 0.68
N LEU A 219 8.51 -0.43 0.50
CA LEU A 219 7.94 -1.75 0.17
C LEU A 219 8.52 -2.34 -1.12
N ASP A 220 8.92 -1.50 -2.06
CA ASP A 220 9.60 -1.86 -3.31
C ASP A 220 11.03 -2.40 -3.11
N ASP A 221 11.62 -2.14 -1.96
CA ASP A 221 12.95 -2.67 -1.61
C ASP A 221 12.88 -4.03 -0.94
N ILE A 222 11.68 -4.48 -0.52
CA ILE A 222 11.48 -5.76 0.19
C ILE A 222 11.31 -6.89 -0.82
N CYS A 223 12.11 -7.94 -0.70
CA CYS A 223 12.13 -9.09 -1.59
C CYS A 223 12.26 -8.70 -3.07
N SER A 224 12.98 -7.62 -3.37
CA SER A 224 13.11 -7.05 -4.71
C SER A 224 14.05 -7.81 -5.66
N ARG A 225 14.71 -8.86 -5.17
CA ARG A 225 15.65 -9.67 -5.96
C ARG A 225 15.23 -11.13 -6.01
N LYS A 226 15.55 -11.80 -7.11
CA LYS A 226 15.41 -13.26 -7.21
C LYS A 226 16.31 -13.94 -6.19
N ASN A 227 15.72 -14.55 -5.19
CA ASN A 227 16.46 -15.24 -4.14
C ASN A 227 15.55 -16.23 -3.42
N SER A 228 15.96 -17.49 -3.34
CA SER A 228 15.18 -18.55 -2.69
C SER A 228 15.03 -18.40 -1.18
N LYS A 229 15.85 -17.55 -0.53
CA LYS A 229 15.82 -17.37 0.94
C LYS A 229 15.14 -16.07 1.39
N THR A 230 15.33 -14.98 0.65
CA THR A 230 14.88 -13.64 1.07
C THR A 230 14.26 -12.83 -0.06
N GLY A 231 14.17 -13.38 -1.24
CA GLY A 231 13.65 -12.71 -2.41
C GLY A 231 12.37 -13.34 -2.95
N TYR A 232 12.00 -12.91 -4.13
CA TYR A 232 10.92 -13.53 -4.88
C TYR A 232 11.42 -14.76 -5.64
N ASN A 233 10.50 -15.54 -6.23
CA ASN A 233 10.82 -16.80 -6.89
C ASN A 233 11.98 -16.66 -7.89
N LYS A 234 12.88 -17.64 -7.84
CA LYS A 234 14.15 -17.70 -8.57
C LYS A 234 13.96 -17.95 -10.07
N ASP A 235 12.85 -18.57 -10.46
CA ASP A 235 12.66 -19.14 -11.80
C ASP A 235 12.10 -18.14 -12.81
N TYR A 236 11.97 -16.85 -12.44
CA TYR A 236 11.50 -15.77 -13.31
C TYR A 236 12.38 -14.54 -13.26
#